data_23705a93c26652f4992df7d76e8e22c7
#
_entry.id   23705a93c26652f4992df7d76e8e22c7
#
_cell.length_a   1.000
_cell.length_b   1.000
_cell.length_c   1.000
_cell.angle_alpha   90.00
_cell.angle_beta   90.00
_cell.angle_gamma   90.00
#
_symmetry.space_group_name_H-M   'P 1'
#
loop_
_entity.id
_entity.type
_entity.pdbx_description
1 polymer ?
#
loop_
_entity_poly.entity_id
_entity_poly.type
_entity_poly.pdbx_seq_one_letter_code
_entity_poly.pdbx_strand_id
1 'polypeptide(L)'
;MKKIFITFILFTLISVANARDTISIVGSSTVFPYATIGAERFTEEGYNGATIEPTGTGGGMKLFCGGIGEKFPDITNASRPMKSKEAKLCLENGVTEVIEVVLGNDGLTFSNSVEAERFSLKKEHIFLAMADEVPVDGVIIKNP
;
A
#
# COMPACT_ATOMS: atom_id res chain seq x y z
N MET A 1 -2.61 -49.19 -33.63
CA MET A 1 -3.57 -48.63 -32.65
C MET A 1 -2.89 -48.07 -31.36
N LYS A 2 -1.82 -48.68 -30.84
CA LYS A 2 -1.12 -48.17 -29.63
C LYS A 2 -0.43 -46.79 -29.79
N LYS A 3 0.06 -46.43 -30.99
CA LYS A 3 0.79 -45.18 -31.25
C LYS A 3 -0.13 -43.93 -31.30
N ILE A 4 -1.39 -44.08 -31.66
CA ILE A 4 -2.37 -42.99 -31.75
C ILE A 4 -2.84 -42.56 -30.34
N PHE A 5 -2.88 -43.50 -29.41
CA PHE A 5 -3.30 -43.24 -28.04
C PHE A 5 -2.29 -42.37 -27.22
N ILE A 6 -0.99 -42.56 -27.49
CA ILE A 6 0.07 -41.81 -26.84
C ILE A 6 0.09 -40.33 -27.30
N THR A 7 -0.19 -40.09 -28.57
CA THR A 7 -0.25 -38.71 -29.12
C THR A 7 -1.43 -37.92 -28.57
N PHE A 8 -2.56 -38.58 -28.28
CA PHE A 8 -3.75 -37.91 -27.72
C PHE A 8 -3.56 -37.52 -26.25
N ILE A 9 -2.82 -38.30 -25.46
CA ILE A 9 -2.53 -38.01 -24.07
C ILE A 9 -1.55 -36.81 -23.89
N LEU A 10 -0.64 -36.60 -24.87
CA LEU A 10 0.30 -35.49 -24.84
C LEU A 10 -0.35 -34.12 -25.13
N PHE A 11 -1.52 -34.11 -25.75
CA PHE A 11 -2.23 -32.90 -26.16
C PHE A 11 -3.11 -32.33 -25.00
N THR A 12 -3.39 -33.11 -23.96
CA THR A 12 -4.25 -32.70 -22.83
C THR A 12 -3.51 -31.99 -21.69
N LEU A 13 -2.19 -31.78 -21.79
CA LEU A 13 -1.37 -31.14 -20.77
C LEU A 13 -1.03 -29.68 -21.08
N ILE A 14 -1.72 -29.02 -22.00
CA ILE A 14 -1.60 -27.59 -22.21
C ILE A 14 -2.45 -26.91 -21.08
N SER A 15 -1.86 -26.75 -19.93
CA SER A 15 -2.38 -25.85 -18.90
C SER A 15 -2.34 -24.44 -19.48
N VAL A 16 -3.50 -23.88 -19.78
CA VAL A 16 -3.61 -22.46 -20.13
C VAL A 16 -3.28 -21.70 -18.85
N ALA A 17 -2.07 -21.19 -18.74
CA ALA A 17 -1.74 -20.23 -17.71
C ALA A 17 -2.54 -18.96 -18.00
N ASN A 18 -3.65 -18.76 -17.31
CA ASN A 18 -4.34 -17.49 -17.29
C ASN A 18 -3.50 -16.53 -16.45
N ALA A 19 -2.77 -15.65 -17.10
CA ALA A 19 -2.17 -14.50 -16.43
C ALA A 19 -3.23 -13.40 -16.34
N ARG A 20 -3.30 -12.72 -15.19
CA ARG A 20 -4.15 -11.55 -15.03
C ARG A 20 -3.62 -10.43 -15.92
N ASP A 21 -4.48 -9.90 -16.80
CA ASP A 21 -4.10 -8.83 -17.73
C ASP A 21 -4.03 -7.44 -17.08
N THR A 22 -4.52 -7.28 -15.85
CA THR A 22 -4.63 -6.01 -15.16
C THR A 22 -3.82 -6.01 -13.87
N ILE A 23 -3.01 -4.97 -13.63
CA ILE A 23 -2.25 -4.80 -12.39
C ILE A 23 -3.22 -4.42 -11.26
N SER A 24 -3.15 -5.10 -10.13
CA SER A 24 -3.92 -4.79 -8.93
C SER A 24 -3.06 -4.05 -7.91
N ILE A 25 -3.49 -2.85 -7.57
CA ILE A 25 -2.80 -1.95 -6.64
C ILE A 25 -3.71 -1.65 -5.46
N VAL A 26 -3.22 -1.80 -4.25
CA VAL A 26 -3.96 -1.47 -3.02
C VAL A 26 -3.13 -0.55 -2.13
N GLY A 27 -3.70 0.03 -1.08
CA GLY A 27 -2.92 0.64 -0.02
C GLY A 27 -3.25 2.09 0.29
N SER A 28 -2.22 2.91 0.48
CA SER A 28 -2.31 4.27 1.01
C SER A 28 -3.26 5.18 0.25
N SER A 29 -4.21 5.78 0.97
CA SER A 29 -5.11 6.80 0.43
C SER A 29 -4.37 8.11 0.10
N THR A 30 -3.26 8.39 0.78
CA THR A 30 -2.39 9.54 0.48
C THR A 30 -1.72 9.40 -0.89
N VAL A 31 -1.29 8.18 -1.24
CA VAL A 31 -0.62 7.89 -2.52
C VAL A 31 -1.64 7.67 -3.66
N PHE A 32 -2.88 7.35 -3.33
CA PHE A 32 -3.93 7.02 -4.30
C PHE A 32 -4.05 8.01 -5.48
N PRO A 33 -4.10 9.34 -5.28
CA PRO A 33 -4.22 10.28 -6.41
C PRO A 33 -3.04 10.21 -7.38
N TYR A 34 -1.83 10.04 -6.86
CA TYR A 34 -0.61 9.93 -7.66
C TYR A 34 -0.56 8.60 -8.43
N ALA A 35 -0.93 7.51 -7.78
CA ALA A 35 -1.01 6.20 -8.40
C ALA A 35 -2.06 6.17 -9.53
N THR A 36 -3.19 6.87 -9.35
CA THR A 36 -4.24 6.99 -10.37
C THR A 36 -3.71 7.69 -11.62
N ILE A 37 -3.04 8.83 -11.46
CA ILE A 37 -2.44 9.55 -12.60
C ILE A 37 -1.37 8.68 -13.29
N GLY A 38 -0.57 7.94 -12.51
CA GLY A 38 0.41 7.01 -13.06
C GLY A 38 -0.23 5.89 -13.89
N ALA A 39 -1.32 5.30 -13.40
CA ALA A 39 -2.07 4.25 -14.09
C ALA A 39 -2.75 4.75 -15.38
N GLU A 40 -3.30 5.97 -15.36
CA GLU A 40 -3.89 6.61 -16.53
C GLU A 40 -2.83 6.79 -17.63
N ARG A 41 -1.67 7.38 -17.30
CA ARG A 41 -0.57 7.55 -18.24
C ARG A 41 -0.02 6.22 -18.77
N PHE A 42 0.08 5.22 -17.92
CA PHE A 42 0.50 3.87 -18.30
C PHE A 42 -0.44 3.28 -19.37
N THR A 43 -1.75 3.52 -19.22
CA THR A 43 -2.75 3.11 -20.21
C THR A 43 -2.66 3.92 -21.51
N GLU A 44 -2.39 5.23 -21.43
CA GLU A 44 -2.19 6.09 -22.59
C GLU A 44 -0.98 5.65 -23.45
N GLU A 45 0.05 5.09 -22.81
CA GLU A 45 1.22 4.51 -23.48
C GLU A 45 0.95 3.14 -24.11
N GLY A 46 -0.28 2.62 -24.00
CA GLY A 46 -0.72 1.38 -24.66
C GLY A 46 -0.55 0.11 -23.81
N TYR A 47 -0.26 0.23 -22.52
CA TYR A 47 -0.22 -0.90 -21.59
C TYR A 47 -1.60 -1.20 -21.01
N ASN A 48 -1.79 -2.40 -20.51
CA ASN A 48 -3.02 -2.76 -19.81
C ASN A 48 -3.17 -1.94 -18.54
N GLY A 49 -4.38 -1.46 -18.25
CA GLY A 49 -4.66 -0.61 -17.13
C GLY A 49 -4.45 -1.27 -15.76
N ALA A 50 -4.37 -0.46 -14.72
CA ALA A 50 -4.31 -0.92 -13.34
C ALA A 50 -5.60 -0.59 -12.58
N THR A 51 -6.02 -1.47 -11.66
CA THR A 51 -7.06 -1.19 -10.67
C THR A 51 -6.41 -0.72 -9.38
N ILE A 52 -6.93 0.35 -8.77
CA ILE A 52 -6.34 0.93 -7.57
C ILE A 52 -7.40 1.09 -6.49
N GLU A 53 -7.17 0.50 -5.32
CA GLU A 53 -8.07 0.55 -4.18
C GLU A 53 -7.41 1.22 -2.97
N PRO A 54 -7.96 2.32 -2.44
CA PRO A 54 -7.40 3.04 -1.29
C PRO A 54 -7.79 2.36 0.03
N THR A 55 -7.15 1.24 0.36
CA THR A 55 -7.40 0.45 1.58
C THR A 55 -6.64 0.94 2.82
N GLY A 56 -5.88 2.03 2.68
CA GLY A 56 -4.91 2.52 3.67
C GLY A 56 -3.63 1.67 3.69
N THR A 57 -2.50 2.26 4.14
CA THR A 57 -1.19 1.59 4.12
C THR A 57 -1.20 0.24 4.85
N GLY A 58 -1.81 0.17 6.04
CA GLY A 58 -1.84 -1.08 6.82
C GLY A 58 -2.74 -2.16 6.20
N GLY A 59 -3.88 -1.76 5.64
CA GLY A 59 -4.78 -2.64 4.91
C GLY A 59 -4.13 -3.20 3.66
N GLY A 60 -3.50 -2.32 2.86
CA GLY A 60 -2.78 -2.71 1.67
C GLY A 60 -1.63 -3.68 1.95
N MET A 61 -0.80 -3.40 2.96
CA MET A 61 0.28 -4.30 3.38
C MET A 61 -0.25 -5.68 3.79
N LYS A 62 -1.38 -5.74 4.49
CA LYS A 62 -2.00 -7.01 4.88
C LYS A 62 -2.48 -7.82 3.68
N LEU A 63 -3.09 -7.16 2.69
CA LEU A 63 -3.56 -7.80 1.45
C LEU A 63 -2.37 -8.28 0.61
N PHE A 64 -1.38 -7.42 0.40
CA PHE A 64 -0.17 -7.71 -0.36
C PHE A 64 0.64 -8.87 0.26
N CYS A 65 0.85 -8.85 1.57
CA CYS A 65 1.52 -9.92 2.29
C CYS A 65 0.62 -11.15 2.56
N GLY A 66 -0.59 -11.20 2.00
CA GLY A 66 -1.51 -12.32 2.16
C GLY A 66 -1.12 -13.57 1.36
N GLY A 67 -0.26 -13.43 0.33
CA GLY A 67 0.21 -14.55 -0.49
C GLY A 67 0.65 -14.12 -1.88
N ILE A 68 0.89 -15.11 -2.73
CA ILE A 68 1.31 -14.96 -4.13
C ILE A 68 0.20 -15.44 -5.06
N GLY A 69 0.10 -14.83 -6.23
CA GLY A 69 -0.82 -15.22 -7.31
C GLY A 69 -2.00 -14.28 -7.47
N GLU A 70 -2.88 -14.56 -8.40
CA GLU A 70 -3.92 -13.67 -8.93
C GLU A 70 -4.93 -13.15 -7.90
N LYS A 71 -5.06 -13.82 -6.76
CA LYS A 71 -5.97 -13.43 -5.66
C LYS A 71 -5.42 -12.29 -4.79
N PHE A 72 -4.14 -12.01 -4.92
CA PHE A 72 -3.44 -11.01 -4.12
C PHE A 72 -3.01 -9.83 -5.01
N PRO A 73 -2.90 -8.61 -4.46
CA PRO A 73 -2.45 -7.46 -5.22
C PRO A 73 -0.97 -7.57 -5.62
N ASP A 74 -0.64 -7.00 -6.77
CA ASP A 74 0.73 -6.97 -7.30
C ASP A 74 1.56 -5.87 -6.64
N ILE A 75 0.90 -4.76 -6.25
CA ILE A 75 1.55 -3.58 -5.68
C ILE A 75 0.77 -3.12 -4.45
N THR A 76 1.48 -2.67 -3.44
CA THR A 76 0.88 -1.93 -2.32
C THR A 76 1.50 -0.55 -2.19
N ASN A 77 0.66 0.48 -2.23
CA ASN A 77 1.04 1.86 -1.96
C ASN A 77 1.18 2.09 -0.46
N ALA A 78 2.21 2.82 -0.06
CA ALA A 78 2.49 3.09 1.34
C ALA A 78 2.90 4.56 1.56
N SER A 79 2.41 5.17 2.63
CA SER A 79 2.84 6.50 3.11
C SER A 79 3.90 6.42 4.21
N ARG A 80 4.44 5.23 4.45
CA ARG A 80 5.52 4.94 5.40
C ARG A 80 6.24 3.65 5.00
N PRO A 81 7.47 3.42 5.49
CA PRO A 81 8.15 2.13 5.32
C PRO A 81 7.36 0.95 5.88
N MET A 82 7.62 -0.24 5.34
CA MET A 82 7.06 -1.49 5.83
C MET A 82 7.53 -1.74 7.27
N LYS A 83 6.62 -2.15 8.15
CA LYS A 83 6.93 -2.52 9.54
C LYS A 83 7.46 -3.95 9.60
N SER A 84 8.28 -4.25 10.61
CA SER A 84 8.81 -5.60 10.83
C SER A 84 7.74 -6.70 10.93
N LYS A 85 6.56 -6.37 11.50
CA LYS A 85 5.43 -7.30 11.56
C LYS A 85 4.82 -7.58 10.17
N GLU A 86 4.81 -6.59 9.29
CA GLU A 86 4.31 -6.71 7.92
C GLU A 86 5.30 -7.54 7.08
N ALA A 87 6.59 -7.27 7.20
CA ALA A 87 7.63 -8.08 6.56
C ALA A 87 7.58 -9.55 6.99
N LYS A 88 7.36 -9.80 8.29
CA LYS A 88 7.19 -11.16 8.81
C LYS A 88 5.96 -11.85 8.20
N LEU A 89 4.83 -11.16 8.11
CA LEU A 89 3.61 -11.67 7.48
C LEU A 89 3.84 -12.04 6.00
N CYS A 90 4.56 -11.18 5.26
CA CYS A 90 4.96 -11.46 3.88
C CYS A 90 5.74 -12.79 3.78
N LEU A 91 6.78 -12.95 4.59
CA LEU A 91 7.63 -14.16 4.59
C LEU A 91 6.82 -15.43 4.95
N GLU A 92 5.95 -15.35 5.95
CA GLU A 92 5.09 -16.47 6.39
C GLU A 92 4.12 -16.93 5.29
N ASN A 93 3.72 -16.02 4.39
CA ASN A 93 2.82 -16.29 3.27
C ASN A 93 3.54 -16.46 1.93
N GLY A 94 4.86 -16.65 1.94
CA GLY A 94 5.65 -16.96 0.76
C GLY A 94 6.06 -15.75 -0.09
N VAL A 95 5.72 -14.52 0.32
CA VAL A 95 6.20 -13.28 -0.32
C VAL A 95 7.60 -12.99 0.23
N THR A 96 8.61 -13.58 -0.40
CA THR A 96 10.00 -13.59 0.09
C THR A 96 10.83 -12.40 -0.38
N GLU A 97 10.39 -11.74 -1.45
CA GLU A 97 11.08 -10.59 -2.03
C GLU A 97 10.09 -9.43 -2.19
N VAL A 98 10.42 -8.29 -1.59
CA VAL A 98 9.64 -7.06 -1.68
C VAL A 98 10.54 -5.94 -2.17
N ILE A 99 10.20 -5.33 -3.29
CA ILE A 99 10.93 -4.20 -3.86
C ILE A 99 10.24 -2.92 -3.40
N GLU A 100 10.99 -2.06 -2.71
CA GLU A 100 10.51 -0.73 -2.32
C GLU A 100 10.97 0.32 -3.33
N VAL A 101 10.01 1.08 -3.86
CA VAL A 101 10.25 2.21 -4.75
C VAL A 101 9.79 3.49 -4.08
N VAL A 102 10.72 4.38 -3.74
CA VAL A 102 10.42 5.68 -3.13
C VAL A 102 10.03 6.67 -4.21
N LEU A 103 8.78 7.13 -4.20
CA LEU A 103 8.25 8.09 -5.17
C LEU A 103 8.47 9.55 -4.74
N GLY A 104 8.48 9.81 -3.44
CA GLY A 104 8.63 11.16 -2.89
C GLY A 104 8.43 11.19 -1.37
N ASN A 105 8.48 12.40 -0.82
CA ASN A 105 8.19 12.64 0.59
C ASN A 105 6.88 13.41 0.73
N ASP A 106 6.04 12.99 1.66
CA ASP A 106 4.84 13.70 2.06
C ASP A 106 5.13 14.58 3.28
N GLY A 107 4.57 15.79 3.30
CA GLY A 107 4.76 16.75 4.37
C GLY A 107 3.44 17.06 5.09
N LEU A 108 3.42 16.81 6.41
CA LEU A 108 2.31 17.26 7.27
C LEU A 108 2.49 18.74 7.60
N THR A 109 1.47 19.55 7.31
CA THR A 109 1.45 20.97 7.65
C THR A 109 0.31 21.31 8.61
N PHE A 110 0.57 22.28 9.48
CA PHE A 110 -0.47 22.91 10.28
C PHE A 110 -0.79 24.27 9.65
N SER A 111 -2.05 24.51 9.36
CA SER A 111 -2.50 25.74 8.73
C SER A 111 -3.76 26.27 9.42
N ASN A 112 -3.93 27.58 9.42
CA ASN A 112 -5.13 28.28 9.85
C ASN A 112 -5.62 29.23 8.76
N SER A 113 -6.74 29.91 9.02
CA SER A 113 -7.23 30.96 8.10
C SER A 113 -6.17 32.04 7.87
N VAL A 114 -6.13 32.57 6.65
CA VAL A 114 -5.25 33.72 6.29
C VAL A 114 -5.56 34.99 7.10
N GLU A 115 -6.76 35.10 7.66
CA GLU A 115 -7.22 36.20 8.51
C GLU A 115 -6.90 35.98 10.01
N ALA A 116 -6.52 34.74 10.39
CA ALA A 116 -6.18 34.46 11.78
C ALA A 116 -4.75 34.89 12.10
N GLU A 117 -4.48 35.12 13.39
CA GLU A 117 -3.14 35.40 13.86
C GLU A 117 -2.19 34.25 13.51
N ARG A 118 -0.98 34.62 13.09
CA ARG A 118 0.07 33.63 12.82
C ARG A 118 0.48 32.95 14.12
N PHE A 119 0.53 31.63 14.12
CA PHE A 119 1.05 30.86 15.21
C PHE A 119 2.42 30.28 14.89
N SER A 120 3.25 30.14 15.91
CA SER A 120 4.51 29.43 15.85
C SER A 120 4.44 28.24 16.80
N LEU A 121 4.29 27.04 16.23
CA LEU A 121 4.14 25.81 16.99
C LEU A 121 5.48 25.10 17.18
N LYS A 122 5.78 24.69 18.40
CA LYS A 122 6.81 23.70 18.73
C LYS A 122 6.17 22.32 18.81
N LYS A 123 6.99 21.27 18.72
CA LYS A 123 6.52 19.87 18.87
C LYS A 123 5.83 19.65 20.24
N GLU A 124 6.30 20.33 21.29
CA GLU A 124 5.72 20.29 22.62
C GLU A 124 4.27 20.82 22.62
N HIS A 125 4.01 21.92 21.92
CA HIS A 125 2.66 22.49 21.82
C HIS A 125 1.69 21.52 21.15
N ILE A 126 2.16 20.83 20.12
CA ILE A 126 1.36 19.81 19.38
C ILE A 126 1.10 18.62 20.30
N PHE A 127 2.13 18.15 21.02
CA PHE A 127 2.00 17.05 21.96
C PHE A 127 0.98 17.38 23.05
N LEU A 128 1.11 18.55 23.71
CA LEU A 128 0.21 18.99 24.76
C LEU A 128 -1.24 19.17 24.28
N ALA A 129 -1.44 19.53 23.01
CA ALA A 129 -2.78 19.68 22.44
C ALA A 129 -3.44 18.34 22.07
N MET A 130 -2.68 17.26 21.84
CA MET A 130 -3.19 16.00 21.32
C MET A 130 -3.06 14.82 22.29
N ALA A 131 -2.24 14.94 23.33
CA ALA A 131 -2.04 13.86 24.30
C ALA A 131 -3.27 13.72 25.20
N ASP A 132 -3.67 12.49 25.51
CA ASP A 132 -4.78 12.19 26.46
C ASP A 132 -4.40 12.58 27.90
N GLU A 133 -3.11 12.48 28.21
CA GLU A 133 -2.55 12.85 29.52
C GLU A 133 -1.35 13.79 29.34
N VAL A 134 -1.28 14.82 30.16
CA VAL A 134 -0.24 15.85 30.09
C VAL A 134 0.36 16.13 31.46
N PRO A 135 1.66 16.49 31.58
CA PRO A 135 2.27 16.90 32.82
C PRO A 135 1.87 18.36 33.16
N VAL A 136 1.29 18.55 34.32
CA VAL A 136 1.02 19.86 34.89
C VAL A 136 1.60 19.89 36.32
N ASP A 137 2.54 20.81 36.57
CA ASP A 137 3.21 20.98 37.86
C ASP A 137 3.82 19.68 38.44
N GLY A 138 4.36 18.84 37.54
CA GLY A 138 4.99 17.56 37.92
C GLY A 138 4.02 16.40 38.15
N VAL A 139 2.72 16.61 37.95
CA VAL A 139 1.68 15.58 38.06
C VAL A 139 1.13 15.29 36.66
N ILE A 140 0.95 14.00 36.33
CA ILE A 140 0.26 13.61 35.11
C ILE A 140 -1.24 13.72 35.33
N ILE A 141 -1.89 14.53 34.52
CA ILE A 141 -3.35 14.73 34.56
C ILE A 141 -3.95 14.44 33.19
N LYS A 142 -5.23 14.11 33.15
CA LYS A 142 -5.96 14.02 31.90
C LYS A 142 -6.01 15.38 31.21
N ASN A 143 -5.73 15.42 29.93
CA ASN A 143 -5.78 16.66 29.16
C ASN A 143 -7.25 17.16 29.11
N PRO A 144 -7.55 18.41 29.49
CA PRO A 144 -8.91 18.96 29.59
C PRO A 144 -9.63 19.06 28.22
#